data_9bea84491fe43db49ba5aa260743c73f
#
_entry.id   9bea84491fe43db49ba5aa260743c73f
#
_cell.length_a   1.000
_cell.length_b   1.000
_cell.length_c   1.000
_cell.angle_alpha   90.00
_cell.angle_beta   90.00
_cell.angle_gamma   90.00
#
_symmetry.space_group_name_H-M   'P 1'
#
loop_
_entity.id
_entity.type
_entity.pdbx_description
1 polymer ?
#
loop_
_entity_poly.entity_id
_entity_poly.type
_entity_poly.pdbx_seq_one_letter_code
_entity_poly.pdbx_strand_id
1 'polypeptide(L)'
;MQWDRCIRKSVNSFVYGLSWYLDLVSPDWDALIEDDYRSVFPLTHKRKPGISYLAQPFFTQQLGVFTMDLLSQDLVTRFLDAIPTKFKLVEIHLNGFNKVDSSQFEVIPRKNHELELIYPYDEISGRYSQNAKRNIRKAVDAEVTVQRKVSTDELISLFRNNFGKQEGKLKYRDYITIEKIISHSVKNASGILMGAGSREGEIDAGAFFLKDRTRFILLLAASDFSTRSNGAMFFLLDTFIRENAGQPALLDFEGGNDPNLGRFYKSFGARETTYPFVRISRIPFYKQIRRI
;
A
#
# COMPACT_ATOMS: atom_id res chain seq x y z
N MET A 1 -13.59 19.46 0.79
CA MET A 1 -12.60 20.14 1.66
C MET A 1 -11.40 20.57 0.84
N GLN A 2 -10.74 21.68 1.20
CA GLN A 2 -9.53 22.19 0.47
C GLN A 2 -8.40 21.16 0.49
N TRP A 3 -8.20 20.44 1.60
CA TRP A 3 -7.24 19.35 1.75
C TRP A 3 -7.38 18.30 0.63
N ASP A 4 -8.55 17.66 0.52
CA ASP A 4 -8.77 16.61 -0.49
C ASP A 4 -8.69 17.14 -1.93
N ARG A 5 -9.02 18.43 -2.13
CA ARG A 5 -8.82 19.08 -3.44
C ARG A 5 -7.34 19.15 -3.80
N CYS A 6 -6.47 19.54 -2.85
CA CYS A 6 -5.02 19.53 -3.05
C CYS A 6 -4.54 18.12 -3.40
N ILE A 7 -4.86 17.12 -2.58
CA ILE A 7 -4.46 15.73 -2.84
C ILE A 7 -4.88 15.27 -4.23
N ARG A 8 -6.17 15.45 -4.58
CA ARG A 8 -6.72 14.99 -5.87
C ARG A 8 -6.14 15.71 -7.09
N LYS A 9 -5.69 16.98 -6.94
CA LYS A 9 -5.09 17.76 -8.02
C LYS A 9 -3.57 17.61 -8.11
N SER A 10 -2.94 17.05 -7.10
CA SER A 10 -1.49 16.82 -7.09
C SER A 10 -1.09 15.82 -8.18
N VAL A 11 0.08 16.05 -8.80
CA VAL A 11 0.68 15.11 -9.77
C VAL A 11 0.99 13.76 -9.13
N ASN A 12 1.31 13.77 -7.85
CA ASN A 12 1.60 12.60 -7.02
C ASN A 12 0.43 12.21 -6.11
N SER A 13 -0.81 12.43 -6.58
CA SER A 13 -2.03 12.04 -5.87
C SER A 13 -1.98 10.57 -5.42
N PHE A 14 -2.37 10.35 -4.18
CA PHE A 14 -2.48 9.03 -3.58
C PHE A 14 -3.67 9.00 -2.62
N VAL A 15 -4.46 7.93 -2.68
CA VAL A 15 -5.62 7.73 -1.79
C VAL A 15 -5.26 7.84 -0.31
N TYR A 16 -4.05 7.47 0.06
CA TYR A 16 -3.52 7.53 1.42
C TYR A 16 -3.47 8.93 2.02
N GLY A 17 -3.36 9.96 1.16
CA GLY A 17 -3.39 11.36 1.58
C GLY A 17 -4.81 11.93 1.76
N LEU A 18 -5.86 11.24 1.32
CA LEU A 18 -7.24 11.73 1.47
C LEU A 18 -7.66 11.74 2.94
N SER A 19 -8.43 12.76 3.33
CA SER A 19 -8.85 12.95 4.72
C SER A 19 -9.57 11.74 5.29
N TRP A 20 -10.52 11.15 4.54
CA TRP A 20 -11.26 9.97 5.00
C TRP A 20 -10.34 8.78 5.31
N TYR A 21 -9.26 8.62 4.54
CA TYR A 21 -8.30 7.54 4.74
C TYR A 21 -7.44 7.80 5.98
N LEU A 22 -6.91 9.01 6.10
CA LEU A 22 -6.12 9.46 7.25
C LEU A 22 -6.92 9.36 8.56
N ASP A 23 -8.19 9.75 8.54
CA ASP A 23 -9.10 9.67 9.70
C ASP A 23 -9.27 8.21 10.19
N LEU A 24 -9.19 7.23 9.29
CA LEU A 24 -9.27 5.80 9.66
C LEU A 24 -7.95 5.25 10.18
N VAL A 25 -6.83 5.58 9.53
CA VAL A 25 -5.52 4.97 9.86
C VAL A 25 -4.75 5.71 10.96
N SER A 26 -5.04 6.97 11.17
CA SER A 26 -4.37 7.84 12.16
C SER A 26 -5.34 8.94 12.65
N PRO A 27 -6.40 8.65 13.42
CA PRO A 27 -7.49 9.58 13.72
C PRO A 27 -7.08 10.95 14.26
N ASP A 28 -5.93 11.03 14.94
CA ASP A 28 -5.40 12.28 15.53
C ASP A 28 -4.28 12.89 14.65
N TRP A 29 -4.27 12.67 13.33
CA TRP A 29 -3.24 13.21 12.46
C TRP A 29 -3.21 14.74 12.45
N ASP A 30 -2.00 15.31 12.42
CA ASP A 30 -1.74 16.73 12.19
C ASP A 30 -1.39 16.98 10.71
N ALA A 31 -1.27 18.23 10.28
CA ALA A 31 -0.86 18.60 8.93
C ALA A 31 0.07 19.80 8.91
N LEU A 32 0.96 19.84 7.93
CA LEU A 32 1.58 21.07 7.45
C LEU A 32 0.86 21.53 6.19
N ILE A 33 0.57 22.81 6.12
CA ILE A 33 -0.16 23.45 5.02
C ILE A 33 0.60 24.69 4.59
N GLU A 34 0.82 24.83 3.29
CA GLU A 34 1.45 25.99 2.66
C GLU A 34 0.46 26.63 1.67
N ASP A 35 0.42 27.95 1.64
CA ASP A 35 -0.30 28.79 0.67
C ASP A 35 -1.76 28.36 0.44
N ASP A 36 -2.59 28.41 1.48
CA ASP A 36 -4.03 28.05 1.44
C ASP A 36 -4.29 26.71 0.75
N TYR A 37 -3.61 25.66 1.24
CA TYR A 37 -3.71 24.27 0.74
C TYR A 37 -3.17 24.06 -0.69
N ARG A 38 -2.25 24.88 -1.17
CA ARG A 38 -1.55 24.61 -2.43
C ARG A 38 -0.60 23.43 -2.29
N SER A 39 0.07 23.36 -1.15
CA SER A 39 0.90 22.21 -0.77
C SER A 39 0.54 21.74 0.62
N VAL A 40 0.50 20.43 0.82
CA VAL A 40 0.12 19.83 2.10
C VAL A 40 0.97 18.60 2.42
N PHE A 41 1.17 18.35 3.73
CA PHE A 41 1.88 17.18 4.22
C PHE A 41 1.18 16.62 5.47
N PRO A 42 0.60 15.40 5.41
CA PRO A 42 -0.02 14.78 6.59
C PRO A 42 1.04 14.30 7.57
N LEU A 43 0.85 14.62 8.84
CA LEU A 43 1.71 14.21 9.96
C LEU A 43 1.01 13.15 10.79
N THR A 44 1.16 11.89 10.39
CA THR A 44 0.63 10.75 11.14
C THR A 44 1.51 10.48 12.36
N HIS A 45 0.94 10.58 13.55
CA HIS A 45 1.73 10.51 14.76
C HIS A 45 1.19 9.53 15.80
N LYS A 46 2.07 9.13 16.70
CA LYS A 46 1.79 8.30 17.86
C LYS A 46 2.43 8.92 19.10
N ARG A 47 1.91 8.54 20.27
CA ARG A 47 2.45 8.96 21.57
C ARG A 47 2.85 7.73 22.38
N LYS A 48 3.99 7.83 23.03
CA LYS A 48 4.43 6.97 24.13
C LYS A 48 4.71 7.86 25.33
N PRO A 49 4.77 7.34 26.56
CA PRO A 49 5.13 8.15 27.73
C PRO A 49 6.39 8.99 27.46
N GLY A 50 6.26 10.32 27.55
CA GLY A 50 7.34 11.28 27.33
C GLY A 50 7.78 11.55 25.88
N ILE A 51 7.23 10.86 24.87
CA ILE A 51 7.68 11.00 23.48
C ILE A 51 6.50 11.03 22.50
N SER A 52 6.41 12.11 21.71
CA SER A 52 5.59 12.15 20.50
C SER A 52 6.50 11.89 19.28
N TYR A 53 6.01 11.09 18.33
CA TYR A 53 6.77 10.72 17.15
C TYR A 53 5.88 10.54 15.94
N LEU A 54 6.41 10.85 14.74
CA LEU A 54 5.76 10.52 13.49
C LEU A 54 6.07 9.07 13.12
N ALA A 55 5.06 8.35 12.71
CA ALA A 55 5.19 6.96 12.27
C ALA A 55 4.20 6.66 11.16
N GLN A 56 4.63 5.81 10.23
CA GLN A 56 3.76 5.30 9.18
C GLN A 56 2.63 4.45 9.78
N PRO A 57 1.36 4.72 9.47
CA PRO A 57 0.26 3.86 9.88
C PRO A 57 0.30 2.51 9.18
N PHE A 58 -0.30 1.48 9.78
CA PHE A 58 -0.60 0.25 9.05
C PHE A 58 -1.52 0.53 7.86
N PHE A 59 -1.43 -0.29 6.82
CA PHE A 59 -2.19 -0.18 5.58
C PHE A 59 -1.97 1.14 4.82
N THR A 60 -0.82 1.79 5.05
CA THR A 60 -0.46 3.05 4.40
C THR A 60 1.00 2.96 3.99
N GLN A 61 1.27 2.58 2.75
CA GLN A 61 2.66 2.39 2.33
C GLN A 61 3.39 3.71 2.14
N GLN A 62 2.76 4.69 1.52
CA GLN A 62 3.41 5.92 1.10
C GLN A 62 2.53 7.14 1.41
N LEU A 63 3.15 8.17 1.96
CA LEU A 63 2.56 9.49 2.18
C LEU A 63 3.49 10.56 1.56
N GLY A 64 3.65 11.70 2.22
CA GLY A 64 4.60 12.73 1.83
C GLY A 64 3.95 14.06 1.50
N VAL A 65 4.71 14.89 0.83
CA VAL A 65 4.26 16.20 0.36
C VAL A 65 3.44 16.04 -0.90
N PHE A 66 2.24 16.60 -0.89
CA PHE A 66 1.35 16.70 -2.03
C PHE A 66 1.23 18.18 -2.43
N THR A 67 1.29 18.49 -3.71
CA THR A 67 1.21 19.87 -4.17
C THR A 67 0.47 19.98 -5.51
N MET A 68 -0.26 21.08 -5.67
CA MET A 68 -0.85 21.48 -6.95
C MET A 68 0.16 22.23 -7.85
N ASP A 69 1.32 22.58 -7.29
CA ASP A 69 2.41 23.27 -7.97
C ASP A 69 3.53 22.29 -8.37
N LEU A 70 4.70 22.79 -8.69
CA LEU A 70 5.88 21.99 -9.01
C LEU A 70 6.37 21.25 -7.74
N LEU A 71 6.36 19.95 -7.77
CA LEU A 71 6.93 19.12 -6.73
C LEU A 71 8.45 19.05 -6.90
N SER A 72 9.17 19.93 -6.19
CA SER A 72 10.63 19.99 -6.19
C SER A 72 11.23 19.37 -4.93
N GLN A 73 12.54 19.04 -4.98
CA GLN A 73 13.29 18.61 -3.81
C GLN A 73 13.30 19.67 -2.71
N ASP A 74 13.43 20.97 -3.08
CA ASP A 74 13.43 22.10 -2.14
C ASP A 74 12.10 22.20 -1.40
N LEU A 75 10.97 21.99 -2.10
CA LEU A 75 9.65 21.97 -1.47
C LEU A 75 9.58 20.85 -0.42
N VAL A 76 10.02 19.66 -0.77
CA VAL A 76 10.04 18.51 0.17
C VAL A 76 10.95 18.80 1.37
N THR A 77 12.13 19.39 1.14
CA THR A 77 13.06 19.80 2.20
C THR A 77 12.41 20.79 3.16
N ARG A 78 11.78 21.86 2.64
CA ARG A 78 11.08 22.85 3.49
C ARG A 78 10.01 22.21 4.37
N PHE A 79 9.23 21.27 3.83
CA PHE A 79 8.22 20.55 4.62
C PHE A 79 8.85 19.65 5.68
N LEU A 80 9.95 18.95 5.39
CA LEU A 80 10.67 18.12 6.37
C LEU A 80 11.26 18.96 7.50
N ASP A 81 11.85 20.12 7.18
CA ASP A 81 12.40 21.06 8.16
C ASP A 81 11.30 21.71 9.03
N ALA A 82 10.12 21.94 8.45
CA ALA A 82 8.97 22.50 9.15
C ALA A 82 8.28 21.51 10.12
N ILE A 83 8.69 20.23 10.14
CA ILE A 83 8.11 19.26 11.08
C ILE A 83 8.35 19.72 12.53
N PRO A 84 7.27 19.93 13.32
CA PRO A 84 7.37 20.45 14.68
C PRO A 84 8.36 19.68 15.58
N THR A 85 9.16 20.40 16.35
CA THR A 85 10.19 19.81 17.26
C THR A 85 9.61 19.01 18.42
N LYS A 86 8.28 19.10 18.65
CA LYS A 86 7.55 18.22 19.57
C LYS A 86 7.70 16.74 19.17
N PHE A 87 7.85 16.45 17.88
CA PHE A 87 8.10 15.09 17.38
C PHE A 87 9.59 14.78 17.48
N LYS A 88 9.94 13.99 18.51
CA LYS A 88 11.34 13.66 18.81
C LYS A 88 11.95 12.63 17.86
N LEU A 89 11.10 11.83 17.22
CA LEU A 89 11.47 10.87 16.18
C LEU A 89 10.50 11.01 15.02
N VAL A 90 11.01 11.00 13.80
CA VAL A 90 10.25 10.96 12.57
C VAL A 90 10.70 9.72 11.80
N GLU A 91 9.78 8.81 11.53
CA GLU A 91 9.99 7.60 10.72
C GLU A 91 8.82 7.46 9.77
N ILE A 92 8.97 8.00 8.56
CA ILE A 92 7.90 8.11 7.56
C ILE A 92 8.35 7.64 6.18
N HIS A 93 7.41 7.12 5.43
CA HIS A 93 7.58 6.79 4.02
C HIS A 93 6.97 7.90 3.17
N LEU A 94 7.77 8.53 2.34
CA LEU A 94 7.28 9.46 1.33
C LEU A 94 6.97 8.69 0.04
N ASN A 95 6.10 9.22 -0.80
CA ASN A 95 5.82 8.60 -2.09
C ASN A 95 7.00 8.78 -3.07
N GLY A 96 7.09 7.91 -4.07
CA GLY A 96 8.22 7.85 -4.99
C GLY A 96 8.48 9.13 -5.79
N PHE A 97 7.53 10.07 -5.83
CA PHE A 97 7.71 11.39 -6.46
C PHE A 97 8.44 12.39 -5.57
N ASN A 98 8.43 12.18 -4.24
CA ASN A 98 9.10 13.06 -3.28
C ASN A 98 10.60 12.80 -3.30
N LYS A 99 11.36 13.70 -3.92
CA LYS A 99 12.82 13.65 -3.89
C LYS A 99 13.33 14.26 -2.59
N VAL A 100 14.21 13.54 -1.90
CA VAL A 100 14.79 13.95 -0.61
C VAL A 100 16.30 14.08 -0.75
N ASP A 101 16.86 15.14 -0.17
CA ASP A 101 18.30 15.31 -0.11
C ASP A 101 18.91 14.38 0.96
N SER A 102 19.62 13.35 0.50
CA SER A 102 20.30 12.38 1.37
C SER A 102 21.54 12.95 2.08
N SER A 103 21.99 14.15 1.72
CA SER A 103 23.06 14.86 2.46
C SER A 103 22.54 15.50 3.75
N GLN A 104 21.24 15.86 3.77
CA GLN A 104 20.59 16.52 4.92
C GLN A 104 19.82 15.53 5.81
N PHE A 105 19.22 14.49 5.21
CA PHE A 105 18.36 13.55 5.91
C PHE A 105 18.86 12.11 5.80
N GLU A 106 18.57 11.29 6.80
CA GLU A 106 18.77 9.85 6.69
C GLU A 106 17.66 9.27 5.80
N VAL A 107 18.02 8.87 4.58
CA VAL A 107 17.11 8.33 3.58
C VAL A 107 17.47 6.87 3.30
N ILE A 108 16.48 5.99 3.42
CA ILE A 108 16.61 4.57 3.10
C ILE A 108 15.63 4.23 1.99
N PRO A 109 16.10 3.81 0.80
CA PRO A 109 15.21 3.40 -0.27
C PRO A 109 14.43 2.15 0.12
N ARG A 110 13.12 2.17 -0.11
CA ARG A 110 12.21 1.04 0.07
C ARG A 110 11.72 0.58 -1.29
N LYS A 111 11.51 -0.71 -1.43
CA LYS A 111 11.07 -1.32 -2.69
C LYS A 111 9.56 -1.35 -2.80
N ASN A 112 9.10 -1.11 -4.00
CA ASN A 112 7.72 -1.30 -4.44
C ASN A 112 7.70 -2.07 -5.76
N HIS A 113 6.55 -2.62 -6.15
CA HIS A 113 6.36 -3.32 -7.43
C HIS A 113 5.11 -2.79 -8.11
N GLU A 114 5.26 -2.42 -9.37
CA GLU A 114 4.20 -1.80 -10.17
C GLU A 114 4.09 -2.49 -11.54
N LEU A 115 2.84 -2.67 -12.00
CA LEU A 115 2.53 -3.24 -13.30
C LEU A 115 1.65 -2.28 -14.09
N GLU A 116 2.11 -1.89 -15.27
CA GLU A 116 1.33 -1.06 -16.19
C GLU A 116 0.23 -1.89 -16.84
N LEU A 117 -1.01 -1.44 -16.71
CA LEU A 117 -2.20 -2.10 -17.28
C LEU A 117 -2.61 -1.52 -18.64
N ILE A 118 -1.86 -0.54 -19.16
CA ILE A 118 -2.17 0.12 -20.45
C ILE A 118 -2.06 -0.83 -21.64
N TYR A 119 -1.27 -1.88 -21.52
CA TYR A 119 -1.07 -2.86 -22.58
C TYR A 119 -2.24 -3.87 -22.67
N PRO A 120 -2.50 -4.46 -23.84
CA PRO A 120 -3.40 -5.58 -23.96
C PRO A 120 -2.98 -6.75 -23.07
N TYR A 121 -3.95 -7.55 -22.62
CA TYR A 121 -3.69 -8.67 -21.72
C TYR A 121 -2.64 -9.65 -22.26
N ASP A 122 -2.67 -9.97 -23.54
CA ASP A 122 -1.73 -10.92 -24.15
C ASP A 122 -0.29 -10.43 -24.05
N GLU A 123 -0.08 -9.12 -24.18
CA GLU A 123 1.24 -8.51 -24.01
C GLU A 123 1.69 -8.56 -22.54
N ILE A 124 0.80 -8.25 -21.60
CA ILE A 124 1.08 -8.31 -20.16
C ILE A 124 1.39 -9.75 -19.76
N SER A 125 0.52 -10.70 -20.11
CA SER A 125 0.68 -12.12 -19.73
C SER A 125 1.85 -12.78 -20.46
N GLY A 126 2.24 -12.26 -21.61
CA GLY A 126 3.47 -12.66 -22.32
C GLY A 126 4.73 -12.48 -21.46
N ARG A 127 4.74 -11.42 -20.63
CA ARG A 127 5.86 -11.09 -19.71
C ARG A 127 5.85 -11.90 -18.41
N TYR A 128 4.83 -12.74 -18.16
CA TYR A 128 4.78 -13.60 -16.98
C TYR A 128 5.90 -14.62 -16.96
N SER A 129 6.45 -14.85 -15.79
CA SER A 129 7.43 -15.93 -15.59
C SER A 129 6.79 -17.31 -15.81
N GLN A 130 7.63 -18.32 -16.10
CA GLN A 130 7.16 -19.71 -16.19
C GLN A 130 6.51 -20.19 -14.90
N ASN A 131 6.96 -19.68 -13.75
CA ASN A 131 6.35 -20.01 -12.45
C ASN A 131 4.90 -19.49 -12.35
N ALA A 132 4.65 -18.24 -12.76
CA ALA A 132 3.29 -17.69 -12.76
C ALA A 132 2.39 -18.48 -13.71
N LYS A 133 2.83 -18.70 -14.96
CA LYS A 133 2.08 -19.47 -15.97
C LYS A 133 1.75 -20.89 -15.49
N ARG A 134 2.70 -21.56 -14.83
CA ARG A 134 2.48 -22.91 -14.27
C ARG A 134 1.46 -22.90 -13.13
N ASN A 135 1.52 -21.92 -12.22
CA ASN A 135 0.58 -21.86 -11.10
C ASN A 135 -0.84 -21.45 -11.55
N ILE A 136 -0.96 -20.58 -12.54
CA ILE A 136 -2.27 -20.26 -13.16
C ILE A 136 -2.86 -21.52 -13.78
N ARG A 137 -2.08 -22.31 -14.54
CA ARG A 137 -2.55 -23.59 -15.11
C ARG A 137 -2.98 -24.58 -14.01
N LYS A 138 -2.19 -24.71 -12.93
CA LYS A 138 -2.59 -25.55 -11.79
C LYS A 138 -3.94 -25.15 -11.20
N ALA A 139 -4.23 -23.84 -11.13
CA ALA A 139 -5.51 -23.40 -10.62
C ALA A 139 -6.66 -23.78 -11.56
N VAL A 140 -6.44 -23.67 -12.87
CA VAL A 140 -7.42 -24.16 -13.88
C VAL A 140 -7.64 -25.66 -13.75
N ASP A 141 -6.57 -26.45 -13.65
CA ASP A 141 -6.63 -27.91 -13.48
C ASP A 141 -7.31 -28.33 -12.17
N ALA A 142 -7.24 -27.48 -11.13
CA ALA A 142 -7.90 -27.66 -9.83
C ALA A 142 -9.31 -27.04 -9.79
N GLU A 143 -9.87 -26.64 -10.94
CA GLU A 143 -11.19 -26.02 -11.08
C GLU A 143 -11.41 -24.79 -10.19
N VAL A 144 -10.34 -24.05 -9.92
CA VAL A 144 -10.42 -22.79 -9.16
C VAL A 144 -11.23 -21.76 -9.94
N THR A 145 -12.21 -21.16 -9.28
CA THR A 145 -13.05 -20.09 -9.83
C THR A 145 -12.88 -18.79 -9.04
N VAL A 146 -13.05 -17.66 -9.72
CA VAL A 146 -13.04 -16.35 -9.05
C VAL A 146 -14.43 -16.02 -8.55
N GLN A 147 -14.52 -15.63 -7.29
CA GLN A 147 -15.74 -15.25 -6.58
C GLN A 147 -15.77 -13.74 -6.36
N ARG A 148 -16.90 -13.11 -6.70
CA ARG A 148 -17.13 -11.66 -6.54
C ARG A 148 -17.95 -11.34 -5.29
N LYS A 149 -18.65 -12.32 -4.75
CA LYS A 149 -19.45 -12.20 -3.54
C LYS A 149 -18.66 -12.74 -2.35
N VAL A 150 -17.55 -12.06 -2.04
CA VAL A 150 -16.71 -12.34 -0.87
C VAL A 150 -17.01 -11.30 0.18
N SER A 151 -17.23 -11.72 1.41
CA SER A 151 -17.41 -10.82 2.53
C SER A 151 -16.07 -10.27 3.04
N THR A 152 -16.12 -9.10 3.65
CA THR A 152 -14.96 -8.52 4.32
C THR A 152 -14.43 -9.45 5.42
N ASP A 153 -15.33 -10.12 6.14
CA ASP A 153 -14.99 -11.03 7.24
C ASP A 153 -14.23 -12.25 6.76
N GLU A 154 -14.61 -12.84 5.61
CA GLU A 154 -13.89 -13.98 5.02
C GLU A 154 -12.46 -13.59 4.67
N LEU A 155 -12.25 -12.45 3.99
CA LEU A 155 -10.92 -11.99 3.65
C LEU A 155 -10.08 -11.68 4.90
N ILE A 156 -10.66 -10.98 5.89
CA ILE A 156 -9.95 -10.64 7.13
C ILE A 156 -9.62 -11.90 7.93
N SER A 157 -10.51 -12.89 7.98
CA SER A 157 -10.26 -14.17 8.64
C SER A 157 -9.12 -14.92 7.98
N LEU A 158 -9.12 -14.99 6.63
CA LEU A 158 -8.04 -15.58 5.86
C LEU A 158 -6.71 -14.87 6.11
N PHE A 159 -6.71 -13.55 6.11
CA PHE A 159 -5.53 -12.73 6.41
C PHE A 159 -5.01 -12.96 7.83
N ARG A 160 -5.90 -12.95 8.83
CA ARG A 160 -5.55 -13.20 10.25
C ARG A 160 -4.92 -14.56 10.45
N ASN A 161 -5.47 -15.59 9.81
CA ASN A 161 -4.99 -16.97 9.95
C ASN A 161 -3.58 -17.17 9.39
N ASN A 162 -3.21 -16.40 8.36
CA ASN A 162 -1.93 -16.54 7.67
C ASN A 162 -0.88 -15.51 8.10
N PHE A 163 -1.23 -14.23 8.08
CA PHE A 163 -0.29 -13.15 8.35
C PHE A 163 -0.20 -12.83 9.84
N GLY A 164 -1.33 -12.81 10.55
CA GLY A 164 -1.39 -12.45 11.96
C GLY A 164 -0.64 -13.39 12.90
N LYS A 165 -0.46 -14.66 12.51
CA LYS A 165 0.29 -15.65 13.30
C LYS A 165 1.81 -15.53 13.13
N GLN A 166 2.29 -15.03 11.98
CA GLN A 166 3.71 -15.02 11.67
C GLN A 166 4.45 -13.80 12.23
N GLU A 167 3.78 -12.66 12.46
CA GLU A 167 4.47 -11.43 12.84
C GLU A 167 4.02 -10.77 14.14
N GLY A 168 2.87 -11.12 14.73
CA GLY A 168 2.37 -10.57 16.01
C GLY A 168 2.24 -9.04 16.08
N LYS A 169 2.38 -8.35 14.93
CA LYS A 169 2.49 -6.89 14.86
C LYS A 169 1.14 -6.18 14.86
N LEU A 170 0.08 -6.85 14.30
CA LEU A 170 -1.25 -6.27 14.20
C LEU A 170 -2.05 -6.51 15.48
N LYS A 171 -2.65 -5.44 15.98
CA LYS A 171 -3.56 -5.46 17.13
C LYS A 171 -5.01 -5.55 16.65
N TYR A 172 -5.94 -5.88 17.54
CA TYR A 172 -7.37 -5.93 17.23
C TYR A 172 -7.88 -4.66 16.53
N ARG A 173 -7.45 -3.49 16.98
CA ARG A 173 -7.81 -2.21 16.36
C ARG A 173 -7.37 -2.08 14.89
N ASP A 174 -6.27 -2.73 14.51
CA ASP A 174 -5.75 -2.64 13.14
C ASP A 174 -6.65 -3.45 12.19
N TYR A 175 -7.23 -4.57 12.68
CA TYR A 175 -8.25 -5.32 11.93
C TYR A 175 -9.55 -4.52 11.77
N ILE A 176 -9.99 -3.79 12.79
CA ILE A 176 -11.13 -2.87 12.68
C ILE A 176 -10.83 -1.77 11.66
N THR A 177 -9.60 -1.27 11.63
CA THR A 177 -9.21 -0.22 10.68
C THR A 177 -9.31 -0.72 9.23
N ILE A 178 -8.75 -1.90 8.92
CA ILE A 178 -8.83 -2.45 7.56
C ILE A 178 -10.27 -2.80 7.16
N GLU A 179 -11.08 -3.31 8.07
CA GLU A 179 -12.51 -3.54 7.86
C GLU A 179 -13.24 -2.25 7.46
N LYS A 180 -12.99 -1.16 8.17
CA LYS A 180 -13.56 0.16 7.86
C LYS A 180 -13.08 0.69 6.50
N ILE A 181 -11.80 0.51 6.16
CA ILE A 181 -11.25 0.90 4.85
C ILE A 181 -11.97 0.12 3.74
N ILE A 182 -12.09 -1.19 3.87
CA ILE A 182 -12.78 -2.05 2.89
C ILE A 182 -14.24 -1.60 2.75
N SER A 183 -14.97 -1.51 3.87
CA SER A 183 -16.39 -1.13 3.88
C SER A 183 -16.64 0.25 3.26
N HIS A 184 -15.79 1.25 3.62
CA HIS A 184 -15.89 2.59 3.05
C HIS A 184 -15.63 2.57 1.54
N SER A 185 -14.60 1.87 1.11
CA SER A 185 -14.17 1.85 -0.30
C SER A 185 -15.16 1.10 -1.19
N VAL A 186 -15.68 -0.03 -0.72
CA VAL A 186 -16.72 -0.79 -1.46
C VAL A 186 -17.98 0.03 -1.59
N LYS A 187 -18.44 0.67 -0.51
CA LYS A 187 -19.61 1.55 -0.53
C LYS A 187 -19.47 2.71 -1.51
N ASN A 188 -18.26 3.23 -1.71
CA ASN A 188 -17.99 4.37 -2.59
C ASN A 188 -17.44 3.94 -3.98
N ALA A 189 -17.63 2.69 -4.38
CA ALA A 189 -17.18 2.13 -5.66
C ALA A 189 -15.66 2.35 -5.95
N SER A 190 -14.86 2.50 -4.90
CA SER A 190 -13.40 2.60 -4.96
C SER A 190 -12.67 1.37 -4.38
N GLY A 191 -13.41 0.34 -3.97
CA GLY A 191 -12.88 -0.93 -3.46
C GLY A 191 -13.36 -2.11 -4.30
N ILE A 192 -12.45 -3.01 -4.61
CA ILE A 192 -12.75 -4.27 -5.32
C ILE A 192 -12.29 -5.41 -4.42
N LEU A 193 -13.24 -6.23 -3.98
CA LEU A 193 -13.00 -7.41 -3.17
C LEU A 193 -13.19 -8.66 -4.03
N MET A 194 -12.20 -9.54 -4.04
CA MET A 194 -12.20 -10.77 -4.83
C MET A 194 -11.70 -11.94 -4.02
N GLY A 195 -12.29 -13.10 -4.25
CA GLY A 195 -11.79 -14.38 -3.77
C GLY A 195 -11.59 -15.36 -4.92
N ALA A 196 -10.83 -16.40 -4.68
CA ALA A 196 -10.69 -17.54 -5.56
C ALA A 196 -10.65 -18.82 -4.75
N GLY A 197 -11.36 -19.85 -5.20
CA GLY A 197 -11.42 -21.14 -4.53
C GLY A 197 -11.92 -22.24 -5.47
N SER A 198 -11.63 -23.50 -5.09
CA SER A 198 -12.03 -24.70 -5.83
C SER A 198 -13.39 -25.25 -5.41
N ARG A 199 -13.97 -24.70 -4.33
CA ARG A 199 -15.29 -25.07 -3.80
C ARG A 199 -16.20 -23.85 -3.79
N GLU A 200 -17.47 -24.06 -4.09
CA GLU A 200 -18.46 -23.01 -4.01
C GLU A 200 -18.61 -22.54 -2.54
N GLY A 201 -18.55 -21.22 -2.33
CA GLY A 201 -18.68 -20.61 -1.02
C GLY A 201 -17.43 -20.66 -0.13
N GLU A 202 -16.33 -21.27 -0.57
CA GLU A 202 -15.03 -21.23 0.13
C GLU A 202 -13.99 -20.48 -0.68
N ILE A 203 -13.14 -19.68 -0.02
CA ILE A 203 -12.04 -18.98 -0.68
C ILE A 203 -10.69 -19.54 -0.21
N ASP A 204 -9.88 -20.01 -1.15
CA ASP A 204 -8.49 -20.42 -0.95
C ASP A 204 -7.53 -19.24 -0.98
N ALA A 205 -7.92 -18.19 -1.70
CA ALA A 205 -7.20 -16.94 -1.79
C ALA A 205 -8.19 -15.76 -1.85
N GLY A 206 -7.80 -14.63 -1.27
CA GLY A 206 -8.58 -13.40 -1.31
C GLY A 206 -7.70 -12.17 -1.48
N ALA A 207 -8.23 -11.15 -2.15
CA ALA A 207 -7.53 -9.90 -2.37
C ALA A 207 -8.50 -8.72 -2.29
N PHE A 208 -8.02 -7.61 -1.75
CA PHE A 208 -8.69 -6.33 -1.78
C PHE A 208 -7.84 -5.31 -2.51
N PHE A 209 -8.43 -4.73 -3.56
CA PHE A 209 -7.82 -3.67 -4.36
C PHE A 209 -8.53 -2.35 -4.05
N LEU A 210 -7.73 -1.34 -3.75
CA LEU A 210 -8.20 0.02 -3.56
C LEU A 210 -7.92 0.81 -4.84
N LYS A 211 -8.98 1.35 -5.45
CA LYS A 211 -8.89 2.13 -6.70
C LYS A 211 -8.75 3.61 -6.39
N ASP A 212 -7.73 4.22 -6.96
CA ASP A 212 -7.50 5.66 -6.92
C ASP A 212 -7.15 6.17 -8.32
N ARG A 213 -8.03 6.96 -8.93
CA ARG A 213 -7.85 7.52 -10.28
C ARG A 213 -7.36 6.48 -11.30
N THR A 214 -6.05 6.50 -11.56
CA THR A 214 -5.37 5.63 -12.52
C THR A 214 -4.51 4.56 -11.83
N ARG A 215 -4.75 4.30 -10.54
CA ARG A 215 -3.99 3.32 -9.76
C ARG A 215 -4.92 2.35 -9.04
N PHE A 216 -4.61 1.07 -9.14
CA PHE A 216 -5.16 0.03 -8.29
C PHE A 216 -4.07 -0.39 -7.30
N ILE A 217 -4.39 -0.39 -6.02
CA ILE A 217 -3.46 -0.76 -4.95
C ILE A 217 -3.91 -2.10 -4.38
N LEU A 218 -3.07 -3.11 -4.45
CA LEU A 218 -3.29 -4.40 -3.78
C LEU A 218 -3.05 -4.24 -2.28
N LEU A 219 -4.04 -3.66 -1.58
CA LEU A 219 -3.89 -3.30 -0.18
C LEU A 219 -3.86 -4.50 0.76
N LEU A 220 -4.56 -5.58 0.41
CA LEU A 220 -4.61 -6.81 1.20
C LEU A 220 -4.66 -8.01 0.27
N ALA A 221 -3.85 -9.01 0.54
CA ALA A 221 -3.89 -10.30 -0.12
C ALA A 221 -3.57 -11.42 0.88
N ALA A 222 -4.34 -12.49 0.84
CA ALA A 222 -4.13 -13.66 1.70
C ALA A 222 -4.50 -14.95 0.95
N SER A 223 -3.77 -16.04 1.26
CA SER A 223 -4.08 -17.39 0.76
C SER A 223 -4.15 -18.34 1.92
N ASP A 224 -5.07 -19.29 1.89
CA ASP A 224 -5.08 -20.38 2.86
C ASP A 224 -3.79 -21.18 2.76
N PHE A 225 -3.23 -21.54 3.91
CA PHE A 225 -1.95 -22.22 3.96
C PHE A 225 -2.07 -23.67 3.45
N SER A 226 -3.20 -24.32 3.69
CA SER A 226 -3.45 -25.72 3.31
C SER A 226 -3.68 -25.87 1.79
N THR A 227 -4.29 -24.86 1.16
CA THR A 227 -4.62 -24.87 -0.28
C THR A 227 -3.65 -24.06 -1.14
N ARG A 228 -2.64 -23.45 -0.55
CA ARG A 228 -1.67 -22.57 -1.23
C ARG A 228 -1.03 -23.19 -2.48
N SER A 229 -0.97 -24.52 -2.54
CA SER A 229 -0.41 -25.27 -3.67
C SER A 229 -1.30 -25.30 -4.92
N ASN A 230 -2.60 -24.96 -4.81
CA ASN A 230 -3.54 -25.00 -5.93
C ASN A 230 -3.41 -23.82 -6.91
N GLY A 231 -2.63 -22.79 -6.58
CA GLY A 231 -2.40 -21.64 -7.47
C GLY A 231 -3.49 -20.57 -7.44
N ALA A 232 -4.46 -20.65 -6.51
CA ALA A 232 -5.62 -19.74 -6.44
C ALA A 232 -5.24 -18.25 -6.43
N MET A 233 -4.21 -17.83 -5.68
CA MET A 233 -3.77 -16.43 -5.68
C MET A 233 -3.19 -15.99 -7.04
N PHE A 234 -2.46 -16.86 -7.73
CA PHE A 234 -1.96 -16.55 -9.08
C PHE A 234 -3.12 -16.36 -10.05
N PHE A 235 -4.12 -17.22 -9.97
CA PHE A 235 -5.30 -17.16 -10.83
C PHE A 235 -6.17 -15.93 -10.54
N LEU A 236 -6.34 -15.58 -9.25
CA LEU A 236 -7.06 -14.38 -8.82
C LEU A 236 -6.41 -13.10 -9.37
N LEU A 237 -5.08 -12.96 -9.21
CA LEU A 237 -4.34 -11.79 -9.69
C LEU A 237 -4.32 -11.75 -11.23
N ASP A 238 -4.16 -12.88 -11.90
CA ASP A 238 -4.24 -12.97 -13.36
C ASP A 238 -5.61 -12.52 -13.88
N THR A 239 -6.69 -12.97 -13.22
CA THR A 239 -8.05 -12.55 -13.54
C THR A 239 -8.22 -11.05 -13.36
N PHE A 240 -7.73 -10.49 -12.24
CA PHE A 240 -7.77 -9.05 -12.02
C PHE A 240 -7.02 -8.27 -13.11
N ILE A 241 -5.81 -8.72 -13.47
CA ILE A 241 -4.98 -8.09 -14.51
C ILE A 241 -5.70 -8.16 -15.86
N ARG A 242 -6.26 -9.32 -16.22
CA ARG A 242 -7.01 -9.53 -17.49
C ARG A 242 -8.20 -8.58 -17.62
N GLU A 243 -8.97 -8.40 -16.56
CA GLU A 243 -10.15 -7.54 -16.56
C GLU A 243 -9.83 -6.05 -16.65
N ASN A 244 -8.61 -5.67 -16.21
CA ASN A 244 -8.18 -4.28 -16.17
C ASN A 244 -7.09 -3.95 -17.21
N ALA A 245 -6.72 -4.89 -18.06
CA ALA A 245 -5.78 -4.68 -19.16
C ALA A 245 -6.35 -3.73 -20.21
N GLY A 246 -5.48 -2.98 -20.90
CA GLY A 246 -5.87 -1.98 -21.91
C GLY A 246 -6.38 -0.66 -21.32
N GLN A 247 -6.36 -0.48 -20.00
CA GLN A 247 -6.73 0.76 -19.34
C GLN A 247 -5.50 1.62 -19.00
N PRO A 248 -5.56 2.95 -19.03
CA PRO A 248 -4.47 3.82 -18.62
C PRO A 248 -4.36 3.82 -17.08
N ALA A 249 -4.03 2.67 -16.52
CA ALA A 249 -3.97 2.41 -15.09
C ALA A 249 -2.69 1.63 -14.72
N LEU A 250 -2.35 1.70 -13.45
CA LEU A 250 -1.23 1.02 -12.81
C LEU A 250 -1.75 0.09 -11.71
N LEU A 251 -1.31 -1.15 -11.69
CA LEU A 251 -1.46 -2.02 -10.52
C LEU A 251 -0.22 -1.89 -9.65
N ASP A 252 -0.45 -1.36 -8.45
CA ASP A 252 0.53 -1.24 -7.39
C ASP A 252 0.36 -2.44 -6.45
N PHE A 253 1.34 -3.34 -6.46
CA PHE A 253 1.31 -4.52 -5.58
C PHE A 253 1.70 -4.20 -4.16
N GLU A 254 2.20 -2.99 -3.94
CA GLU A 254 2.88 -2.64 -2.70
C GLU A 254 4.03 -3.58 -2.34
N GLY A 255 4.57 -3.48 -1.13
CA GLY A 255 5.56 -4.42 -0.63
C GLY A 255 6.80 -4.56 -1.50
N GLY A 256 7.57 -5.63 -1.25
CA GLY A 256 8.78 -5.92 -2.01
C GLY A 256 10.06 -5.77 -1.21
N ASN A 257 9.98 -5.27 0.01
CA ASN A 257 11.10 -5.37 0.96
C ASN A 257 11.30 -6.81 1.46
N ASP A 258 10.25 -7.64 1.41
CA ASP A 258 10.37 -9.09 1.52
C ASP A 258 10.77 -9.66 0.15
N PRO A 259 11.93 -10.36 0.04
CA PRO A 259 12.39 -10.91 -1.24
C PRO A 259 11.43 -11.95 -1.86
N ASN A 260 10.63 -12.65 -1.06
CA ASN A 260 9.67 -13.64 -1.56
C ASN A 260 8.47 -12.95 -2.21
N LEU A 261 7.94 -11.90 -1.57
CA LEU A 261 6.88 -11.08 -2.14
C LEU A 261 7.37 -10.36 -3.40
N GLY A 262 8.58 -9.78 -3.38
CA GLY A 262 9.16 -9.16 -4.56
C GLY A 262 9.29 -10.12 -5.74
N ARG A 263 9.74 -11.36 -5.52
CA ARG A 263 9.78 -12.41 -6.56
C ARG A 263 8.39 -12.79 -7.06
N PHE A 264 7.41 -12.85 -6.16
CA PHE A 264 6.03 -13.16 -6.51
C PHE A 264 5.45 -12.08 -7.42
N TYR A 265 5.58 -10.81 -7.09
CA TYR A 265 5.08 -9.71 -7.92
C TYR A 265 5.80 -9.59 -9.27
N LYS A 266 7.13 -9.74 -9.27
CA LYS A 266 7.93 -9.80 -10.52
C LYS A 266 7.51 -10.94 -11.43
N SER A 267 6.94 -12.02 -10.89
CA SER A 267 6.46 -13.14 -11.69
C SER A 267 5.30 -12.79 -12.64
N PHE A 268 4.57 -11.69 -12.35
CA PHE A 268 3.53 -11.10 -13.22
C PHE A 268 4.07 -10.01 -14.16
N GLY A 269 5.39 -9.86 -14.27
CA GLY A 269 6.00 -8.81 -15.10
C GLY A 269 6.05 -7.43 -14.43
N ALA A 270 5.73 -7.32 -13.14
CA ALA A 270 5.84 -6.07 -12.40
C ALA A 270 7.30 -5.60 -12.33
N ARG A 271 7.51 -4.29 -12.51
CA ARG A 271 8.82 -3.67 -12.33
C ARG A 271 9.02 -3.24 -10.87
N GLU A 272 10.25 -3.35 -10.42
CA GLU A 272 10.65 -2.81 -9.12
C GLU A 272 10.81 -1.29 -9.23
N THR A 273 10.16 -0.56 -8.33
CA THR A 273 10.32 0.87 -8.12
C THR A 273 10.77 1.14 -6.69
N THR A 274 11.13 2.37 -6.36
CA THR A 274 11.57 2.74 -5.01
C THR A 274 10.88 3.99 -4.53
N TYR A 275 10.70 4.07 -3.20
CA TYR A 275 10.23 5.24 -2.49
C TYR A 275 11.09 5.50 -1.25
N PRO A 276 11.24 6.76 -0.79
CA PRO A 276 12.12 7.07 0.33
C PRO A 276 11.45 6.82 1.68
N PHE A 277 12.14 6.10 2.56
CA PHE A 277 11.90 6.13 3.99
C PHE A 277 12.83 7.19 4.59
N VAL A 278 12.27 8.16 5.30
CA VAL A 278 12.99 9.27 5.92
C VAL A 278 12.99 9.09 7.42
N ARG A 279 14.17 9.22 8.03
CA ARG A 279 14.34 9.25 9.47
C ARG A 279 14.96 10.56 9.92
N ILE A 280 14.32 11.22 10.91
CA ILE A 280 14.85 12.37 11.63
C ILE A 280 14.79 12.04 13.12
N SER A 281 15.92 11.99 13.79
CA SER A 281 15.99 11.76 15.24
C SER A 281 16.50 12.98 15.97
N ARG A 282 15.70 13.45 16.91
CA ARG A 282 16.04 14.50 17.87
C ARG A 282 16.25 13.90 19.28
N ILE A 283 16.39 12.59 19.38
CA ILE A 283 16.67 11.86 20.60
C ILE A 283 18.18 11.70 20.71
N PRO A 284 18.82 12.19 21.79
CA PRO A 284 20.25 12.00 22.01
C PRO A 284 20.61 10.50 21.97
N PHE A 285 21.73 10.17 21.34
CA PHE A 285 22.26 8.80 21.26
C PHE A 285 21.34 7.73 20.63
N TYR A 286 20.29 8.13 19.87
CA TYR A 286 19.33 7.20 19.27
C TYR A 286 19.99 6.10 18.41
N LYS A 287 21.05 6.43 17.66
CA LYS A 287 21.78 5.45 16.82
C LYS A 287 22.47 4.36 17.66
N GLN A 288 22.83 4.65 18.91
CA GLN A 288 23.46 3.69 19.81
C GLN A 288 22.43 2.76 20.48
N ILE A 289 21.26 3.29 20.82
CA ILE A 289 20.16 2.53 21.46
C ILE A 289 19.61 1.44 20.52
N ARG A 290 19.67 1.63 19.20
CA ARG A 290 19.13 0.70 18.20
C ARG A 290 20.11 -0.43 17.83
N ARG A 291 21.33 -0.45 18.34
CA ARG A 291 22.34 -1.51 18.13
C ARG A 291 22.31 -2.58 19.23
N ILE A 292 21.43 -2.45 20.20
CA ILE A 292 21.12 -3.42 21.25
C ILE A 292 19.75 -4.05 20.90
#